data_396de62e5f5c5378e7b5c1b192ffbbd4
#
_entry.id   396de62e5f5c5378e7b5c1b192ffbbd4
#
_cell.length_a   1.000
_cell.length_b   1.000
_cell.length_c   1.000
_cell.angle_alpha   90.00
_cell.angle_beta   90.00
_cell.angle_gamma   90.00
#
_symmetry.space_group_name_H-M   'P 1'
#
loop_
_entity.id
_entity.type
_entity.pdbx_description
1 polymer ?
#
loop_
_entity_poly.entity_id
_entity_poly.type
_entity_poly.pdbx_seq_one_letter_code
_entity_poly.pdbx_strand_id
1 'polypeptide(L)'
;MKLAENSKPTKFIKLDNDHYGTGTGVTLIRKDAFSEIAWNASNSNGYKNRYFGCTLDNFCDGIWPLKLDEKIRECLVPVPIVVAEGNQVATLHTIYRKGFAISCTEAGVSGWQTEGKAFSYFSDNAKRIAYLDETATAVYWGLRSPGSDGDYAYLIRTDGTVNYNFVYR
;
A
#
# COMPACT_ATOMS: atom_id res chain seq x y z
N MET A 1 4.82 16.89 3.85
CA MET A 1 5.54 17.01 5.14
C MET A 1 6.77 16.11 5.16
N LYS A 2 7.67 16.27 6.13
CA LYS A 2 8.82 15.37 6.33
C LYS A 2 8.74 14.73 7.70
N LEU A 3 8.94 13.41 7.75
CA LEU A 3 9.05 12.63 8.98
C LEU A 3 10.43 11.96 9.03
N ALA A 4 10.95 11.70 10.22
CA ALA A 4 12.20 10.98 10.36
C ALA A 4 12.02 9.48 10.14
N GLU A 5 12.72 8.95 9.13
CA GLU A 5 12.83 7.54 8.80
C GLU A 5 14.29 7.15 8.70
N ASN A 6 14.74 6.15 9.46
CA ASN A 6 16.15 5.81 9.61
C ASN A 6 17.01 7.04 9.97
N SER A 7 16.53 7.90 10.87
CA SER A 7 17.16 9.16 11.27
C SER A 7 17.33 10.19 10.14
N LYS A 8 16.68 10.01 8.98
CA LYS A 8 16.71 10.95 7.86
C LYS A 8 15.33 11.57 7.62
N PRO A 9 15.24 12.85 7.24
CA PRO A 9 13.97 13.49 6.92
C PRO A 9 13.43 12.97 5.59
N THR A 10 12.41 12.11 5.66
CA THR A 10 11.72 11.49 4.50
C THR A 10 10.44 12.23 4.18
N LYS A 11 10.14 12.40 2.89
CA LYS A 11 8.95 13.11 2.40
C LYS A 11 7.71 12.22 2.46
N PHE A 12 6.62 12.76 3.01
CA PHE A 12 5.29 12.16 3.03
C PHE A 12 4.25 13.11 2.44
N ILE A 13 3.27 12.54 1.78
CA ILE A 13 2.10 13.23 1.23
C ILE A 13 0.94 12.94 2.17
N LYS A 14 0.20 13.98 2.55
CA LYS A 14 -1.07 13.84 3.25
C LYS A 14 -2.13 13.48 2.23
N LEU A 15 -2.79 12.35 2.42
CA LEU A 15 -3.86 11.87 1.55
C LEU A 15 -5.23 12.37 2.02
N ASP A 16 -5.54 12.21 3.31
CA ASP A 16 -6.86 12.57 3.85
C ASP A 16 -6.80 12.75 5.38
N ASN A 17 -7.86 13.36 5.94
CA ASN A 17 -8.15 13.36 7.37
C ASN A 17 -9.24 12.31 7.63
N ASP A 18 -9.04 11.51 8.67
CA ASP A 18 -10.01 10.50 9.14
C ASP A 18 -10.64 9.62 8.03
N HIS A 19 -9.85 9.26 7.02
CA HIS A 19 -10.31 8.46 5.88
C HIS A 19 -11.00 7.14 6.29
N TYR A 20 -10.51 6.54 7.36
CA TYR A 20 -10.97 5.23 7.85
C TYR A 20 -12.00 5.34 8.99
N GLY A 21 -12.48 6.55 9.31
CA GLY A 21 -13.57 6.74 10.28
C GLY A 21 -13.19 6.41 11.72
N THR A 22 -11.94 6.65 12.11
CA THR A 22 -11.46 6.43 13.48
C THR A 22 -11.71 7.63 14.41
N GLY A 23 -12.30 8.71 13.87
CA GLY A 23 -12.60 9.95 14.58
C GLY A 23 -11.44 10.93 14.68
N THR A 24 -10.22 10.49 14.46
CA THR A 24 -9.00 11.31 14.50
C THR A 24 -7.93 10.72 13.59
N GLY A 25 -6.96 11.54 13.21
CA GLY A 25 -5.80 11.07 12.49
C GLY A 25 -5.71 11.57 11.06
N VAL A 26 -4.56 11.33 10.48
CA VAL A 26 -4.21 11.73 9.13
C VAL A 26 -3.63 10.53 8.40
N THR A 27 -4.14 10.23 7.22
CA THR A 27 -3.53 9.23 6.35
C THR A 27 -2.40 9.85 5.55
N LEU A 28 -1.22 9.26 5.67
CA LEU A 28 -0.01 9.69 4.96
C LEU A 28 0.47 8.57 4.05
N ILE A 29 1.01 8.92 2.89
CA ILE A 29 1.77 8.01 2.04
C ILE A 29 3.20 8.49 1.90
N ARG A 30 4.17 7.59 1.92
CA ARG A 30 5.56 7.89 1.59
C ARG A 30 5.62 8.35 0.12
N LYS A 31 6.25 9.48 -0.15
CA LYS A 31 6.27 10.06 -1.49
C LYS A 31 7.06 9.20 -2.48
N ASP A 32 8.22 8.71 -2.06
CA ASP A 32 9.15 7.98 -2.91
C ASP A 32 9.17 6.49 -2.50
N ALA A 33 9.48 5.60 -3.42
CA ALA A 33 9.54 4.16 -3.16
C ALA A 33 10.62 3.86 -2.10
N PHE A 34 10.34 2.88 -1.22
CA PHE A 34 11.22 2.53 -0.10
C PHE A 34 12.23 1.45 -0.49
N SER A 35 11.74 0.35 -1.08
CA SER A 35 12.53 -0.85 -1.35
C SER A 35 11.82 -1.74 -2.35
N GLU A 36 12.57 -2.66 -2.95
CA GLU A 36 12.01 -3.77 -3.70
C GLU A 36 11.61 -4.89 -2.73
N ILE A 37 10.36 -5.28 -2.77
CA ILE A 37 9.81 -6.33 -1.92
C ILE A 37 8.84 -7.15 -2.75
N ALA A 38 9.01 -8.47 -2.76
CA ALA A 38 8.04 -9.35 -3.36
C ALA A 38 6.67 -9.19 -2.66
N TRP A 39 5.60 -9.19 -3.42
CA TRP A 39 4.26 -9.06 -2.87
C TRP A 39 3.94 -10.25 -1.93
N ASN A 40 4.24 -11.47 -2.34
CA ASN A 40 4.15 -12.67 -1.53
C ASN A 40 5.25 -13.67 -1.88
N ALA A 41 6.41 -13.57 -1.24
CA ALA A 41 7.62 -14.32 -1.61
C ALA A 41 7.50 -15.85 -1.47
N SER A 42 6.61 -16.34 -0.60
CA SER A 42 6.60 -17.77 -0.23
C SER A 42 5.21 -18.38 -0.08
N ASN A 43 4.16 -17.71 -0.55
CA ASN A 43 2.78 -18.16 -0.32
C ASN A 43 2.49 -18.46 1.17
N SER A 44 3.09 -17.66 2.06
CA SER A 44 3.13 -17.91 3.50
C SER A 44 1.76 -17.86 4.19
N ASN A 45 0.75 -17.26 3.53
CA ASN A 45 -0.61 -17.11 4.02
C ASN A 45 -1.61 -18.13 3.43
N GLY A 46 -1.12 -19.14 2.70
CA GLY A 46 -1.93 -20.19 2.10
C GLY A 46 -2.66 -19.81 0.79
N TYR A 47 -2.62 -18.51 0.40
CA TYR A 47 -3.17 -18.02 -0.86
C TYR A 47 -2.13 -17.13 -1.55
N LYS A 48 -1.80 -17.41 -2.79
CA LYS A 48 -0.72 -16.75 -3.50
C LYS A 48 -0.87 -15.23 -3.56
N ASN A 49 -2.06 -14.72 -3.84
CA ASN A 49 -2.35 -13.29 -3.93
C ASN A 49 -3.32 -12.76 -2.84
N ARG A 50 -3.43 -13.44 -1.70
CA ARG A 50 -4.08 -12.87 -0.52
C ARG A 50 -3.17 -11.88 0.17
N TYR A 51 -3.61 -10.62 0.34
CA TYR A 51 -2.78 -9.57 0.95
C TYR A 51 -2.47 -9.84 2.42
N PHE A 52 -3.49 -10.07 3.24
CA PHE A 52 -3.29 -10.22 4.69
C PHE A 52 -2.45 -11.45 5.04
N GLY A 53 -1.33 -11.20 5.69
CA GLY A 53 -0.30 -12.18 6.03
C GLY A 53 0.72 -12.47 4.92
N CYS A 54 0.66 -11.78 3.76
CA CYS A 54 1.68 -11.89 2.73
C CYS A 54 2.97 -11.12 3.12
N THR A 55 4.02 -11.26 2.31
CA THR A 55 5.30 -10.59 2.55
C THR A 55 5.17 -9.07 2.59
N LEU A 56 4.39 -8.49 1.65
CA LEU A 56 4.16 -7.04 1.61
C LEU A 56 3.38 -6.53 2.83
N ASP A 57 2.32 -7.24 3.25
CA ASP A 57 1.56 -6.88 4.47
C ASP A 57 2.43 -6.90 5.71
N ASN A 58 3.17 -8.00 5.92
CA ASN A 58 4.07 -8.14 7.06
C ASN A 58 5.18 -7.08 7.06
N PHE A 59 5.68 -6.70 5.89
CA PHE A 59 6.62 -5.60 5.78
C PHE A 59 5.98 -4.26 6.15
N CYS A 60 4.84 -3.93 5.57
CA CYS A 60 4.19 -2.64 5.78
C CYS A 60 3.75 -2.42 7.23
N ASP A 61 3.17 -3.43 7.88
CA ASP A 61 2.64 -3.31 9.24
C ASP A 61 3.66 -3.62 10.34
N GLY A 62 4.60 -4.53 10.08
CA GLY A 62 5.54 -5.02 11.10
C GLY A 62 6.96 -4.46 10.97
N ILE A 63 7.51 -4.36 9.77
CA ILE A 63 8.94 -4.04 9.56
C ILE A 63 9.16 -2.55 9.29
N TRP A 64 8.44 -2.00 8.32
CA TRP A 64 8.62 -0.61 7.92
C TRP A 64 8.36 0.40 9.04
N PRO A 65 7.32 0.27 9.90
CA PRO A 65 7.11 1.21 11.00
C PRO A 65 8.29 1.31 11.97
N LEU A 66 9.09 0.25 12.10
CA LEU A 66 10.31 0.26 12.94
C LEU A 66 11.41 1.18 12.39
N LYS A 67 11.30 1.61 11.14
CA LYS A 67 12.22 2.57 10.53
C LYS A 67 11.87 4.03 10.86
N LEU A 68 10.65 4.28 11.33
CA LEU A 68 10.21 5.61 11.75
C LEU A 68 10.76 5.95 13.14
N ASP A 69 10.98 7.24 13.38
CA ASP A 69 11.31 7.76 14.70
C ASP A 69 10.29 7.29 15.75
N GLU A 70 10.77 7.03 16.97
CA GLU A 70 9.94 6.47 18.04
C GLU A 70 8.68 7.30 18.32
N LYS A 71 8.81 8.63 18.38
CA LYS A 71 7.67 9.52 18.60
C LYS A 71 6.63 9.44 17.49
N ILE A 72 7.06 9.17 16.26
CA ILE A 72 6.15 8.96 15.13
C ILE A 72 5.46 7.60 15.28
N ARG A 73 6.20 6.54 15.64
CA ARG A 73 5.62 5.20 15.86
C ARG A 73 4.55 5.18 16.93
N GLU A 74 4.75 5.92 18.02
CA GLU A 74 3.79 6.06 19.13
C GLU A 74 2.48 6.72 18.68
N CYS A 75 2.53 7.56 17.63
CA CYS A 75 1.36 8.20 17.05
C CYS A 75 0.63 7.32 16.02
N LEU A 76 1.20 6.17 15.62
CA LEU A 76 0.55 5.28 14.66
C LEU A 76 -0.63 4.55 15.31
N VAL A 77 -1.82 4.73 14.75
CA VAL A 77 -3.03 4.03 15.17
C VAL A 77 -3.43 2.97 14.15
N PRO A 78 -3.87 1.79 14.56
CA PRO A 78 -4.41 0.79 13.65
C PRO A 78 -5.74 1.30 13.07
N VAL A 79 -5.89 1.22 11.74
CA VAL A 79 -7.10 1.60 11.03
C VAL A 79 -7.73 0.40 10.34
N PRO A 80 -9.08 0.35 10.19
CA PRO A 80 -9.75 -0.72 9.46
C PRO A 80 -9.57 -0.55 7.96
N ILE A 81 -8.82 -1.43 7.33
CA ILE A 81 -8.68 -1.48 5.87
C ILE A 81 -9.46 -2.64 5.28
N VAL A 82 -10.08 -2.43 4.13
CA VAL A 82 -10.77 -3.49 3.38
C VAL A 82 -9.78 -4.19 2.47
N VAL A 83 -9.77 -5.51 2.50
CA VAL A 83 -8.90 -6.37 1.68
C VAL A 83 -9.71 -7.51 1.05
N ALA A 84 -9.38 -7.87 -0.17
CA ALA A 84 -9.96 -9.03 -0.82
C ALA A 84 -9.29 -10.33 -0.37
N GLU A 85 -10.06 -11.43 -0.33
CA GLU A 85 -9.54 -12.77 0.02
C GLU A 85 -8.43 -13.22 -0.93
N GLY A 86 -8.48 -12.82 -2.19
CA GLY A 86 -7.57 -13.31 -3.22
C GLY A 86 -7.94 -14.71 -3.72
N ASN A 87 -7.05 -15.32 -4.50
CA ASN A 87 -7.21 -16.67 -5.05
C ASN A 87 -8.59 -16.92 -5.71
N GLN A 88 -9.05 -15.93 -6.50
CA GLN A 88 -10.34 -15.96 -7.22
C GLN A 88 -11.59 -15.97 -6.31
N VAL A 89 -11.43 -15.69 -5.00
CA VAL A 89 -12.54 -15.60 -4.05
C VAL A 89 -12.96 -14.15 -3.89
N ALA A 90 -14.21 -13.84 -4.16
CA ALA A 90 -14.76 -12.47 -4.16
C ALA A 90 -15.06 -11.91 -2.75
N THR A 91 -14.71 -12.62 -1.68
CA THR A 91 -14.97 -12.19 -0.30
C THR A 91 -14.07 -11.04 0.08
N LEU A 92 -14.63 -10.03 0.76
CA LEU A 92 -13.91 -8.92 1.36
C LEU A 92 -13.83 -9.10 2.88
N HIS A 93 -12.69 -8.71 3.44
CA HIS A 93 -12.43 -8.72 4.87
C HIS A 93 -12.04 -7.33 5.36
N THR A 94 -12.31 -7.05 6.62
CA THR A 94 -11.76 -5.86 7.31
C THR A 94 -10.65 -6.34 8.23
N ILE A 95 -9.45 -5.78 8.04
CA ILE A 95 -8.31 -6.02 8.93
C ILE A 95 -7.80 -4.69 9.49
N TYR A 96 -7.09 -4.73 10.61
CA TYR A 96 -6.56 -3.52 11.25
C TYR A 96 -5.05 -3.45 11.05
N ARG A 97 -4.55 -2.32 10.51
CA ARG A 97 -3.13 -2.11 10.21
C ARG A 97 -2.70 -0.68 10.57
N LYS A 98 -1.47 -0.56 11.05
CA LYS A 98 -0.80 0.74 11.27
C LYS A 98 -0.07 1.22 10.02
N GLY A 99 0.49 0.31 9.26
CA GLY A 99 1.12 0.54 7.96
C GLY A 99 0.61 -0.47 6.92
N PHE A 100 0.32 -0.03 5.71
CA PHE A 100 -0.26 -0.88 4.67
C PHE A 100 -0.02 -0.33 3.26
N ALA A 101 -0.07 -1.20 2.27
CA ALA A 101 -0.16 -0.80 0.88
C ALA A 101 -1.61 -0.36 0.56
N ILE A 102 -1.79 0.71 -0.22
CA ILE A 102 -3.13 1.13 -0.65
C ILE A 102 -3.71 0.18 -1.70
N SER A 103 -5.04 0.14 -1.82
CA SER A 103 -5.74 -0.66 -2.83
C SER A 103 -5.87 0.05 -4.18
N CYS A 104 -6.32 -0.69 -5.22
CA CYS A 104 -6.74 -0.10 -6.50
C CYS A 104 -7.80 0.99 -6.30
N THR A 105 -8.84 0.71 -5.50
CA THR A 105 -9.91 1.66 -5.21
C THR A 105 -9.36 2.92 -4.56
N GLU A 106 -8.50 2.80 -3.55
CA GLU A 106 -7.89 3.94 -2.86
C GLU A 106 -6.95 4.74 -3.77
N ALA A 107 -6.26 4.07 -4.70
CA ALA A 107 -5.45 4.72 -5.74
C ALA A 107 -6.28 5.35 -6.87
N GLY A 108 -7.61 5.27 -6.83
CA GLY A 108 -8.49 5.82 -7.87
C GLY A 108 -8.38 5.09 -9.21
N VAL A 109 -8.08 3.79 -9.19
CA VAL A 109 -8.04 2.92 -10.38
C VAL A 109 -8.95 1.70 -10.20
N SER A 110 -9.35 1.09 -11.31
CA SER A 110 -10.16 -0.13 -11.28
C SER A 110 -9.32 -1.33 -10.85
N GLY A 111 -9.84 -2.12 -9.95
CA GLY A 111 -9.31 -3.42 -9.53
C GLY A 111 -10.35 -4.52 -9.72
N TRP A 112 -10.01 -5.75 -9.34
CA TRP A 112 -10.94 -6.87 -9.39
C TRP A 112 -12.07 -6.71 -8.36
N GLN A 113 -11.78 -6.15 -7.18
CA GLN A 113 -12.74 -5.91 -6.10
C GLN A 113 -12.69 -4.44 -5.64
N THR A 114 -13.76 -3.96 -5.03
CA THR A 114 -13.81 -2.62 -4.44
C THR A 114 -13.31 -2.66 -3.00
N GLU A 115 -12.07 -2.28 -2.77
CA GLU A 115 -11.39 -2.34 -1.48
C GLU A 115 -11.25 -0.96 -0.87
N GLY A 116 -12.26 -0.50 -0.16
CA GLY A 116 -12.25 0.80 0.51
C GLY A 116 -12.81 1.94 -0.35
N LYS A 117 -12.32 3.16 -0.12
CA LYS A 117 -12.76 4.40 -0.76
C LYS A 117 -11.58 5.12 -1.40
N ALA A 118 -11.79 5.75 -2.56
CA ALA A 118 -10.74 6.48 -3.26
C ALA A 118 -10.24 7.71 -2.47
N PHE A 119 -8.92 7.90 -2.46
CA PHE A 119 -8.33 9.16 -2.04
C PHE A 119 -8.42 10.20 -3.16
N SER A 120 -8.91 11.39 -2.84
CA SER A 120 -9.02 12.50 -3.81
C SER A 120 -7.67 12.94 -4.38
N TYR A 121 -6.58 12.64 -3.67
CA TYR A 121 -5.22 12.95 -4.13
C TYR A 121 -4.88 12.28 -5.46
N PHE A 122 -5.30 11.03 -5.68
CA PHE A 122 -4.96 10.27 -6.89
C PHE A 122 -5.92 10.53 -8.06
N SER A 123 -6.17 11.81 -8.37
CA SER A 123 -7.10 12.25 -9.42
C SER A 123 -6.67 11.92 -10.84
N ASP A 124 -5.37 11.71 -11.06
CA ASP A 124 -4.78 11.47 -12.37
C ASP A 124 -3.52 10.59 -12.29
N ASN A 125 -3.02 10.13 -13.43
CA ASN A 125 -1.85 9.26 -13.51
C ASN A 125 -0.58 9.92 -12.96
N ALA A 126 -0.38 11.22 -13.19
CA ALA A 126 0.84 11.90 -12.76
C ALA A 126 0.99 11.87 -11.23
N LYS A 127 -0.12 11.88 -10.49
CA LYS A 127 -0.10 11.79 -9.02
C LYS A 127 0.15 10.39 -8.47
N ARG A 128 0.04 9.36 -9.32
CA ARG A 128 0.36 7.98 -8.96
C ARG A 128 1.81 7.60 -9.24
N ILE A 129 2.57 8.43 -9.96
CA ILE A 129 3.97 8.12 -10.25
C ILE A 129 4.79 8.19 -8.97
N ALA A 130 5.47 7.11 -8.63
CA ALA A 130 6.46 7.05 -7.56
C ALA A 130 7.88 7.05 -8.16
N TYR A 131 8.81 7.58 -7.41
CA TYR A 131 10.21 7.67 -7.79
C TYR A 131 11.09 6.90 -6.80
N LEU A 132 12.18 6.35 -7.29
CA LEU A 132 13.18 5.76 -6.41
C LEU A 132 13.98 6.91 -5.78
N ASP A 133 13.80 7.08 -4.48
CA ASP A 133 14.51 7.96 -3.56
C ASP A 133 15.41 9.03 -4.22
N GLU A 134 14.93 10.25 -4.36
CA GLU A 134 15.65 11.43 -4.85
C GLU A 134 16.26 11.34 -6.27
N THR A 135 16.26 10.19 -6.94
CA THR A 135 16.92 9.98 -8.24
C THR A 135 16.10 10.44 -9.43
N ALA A 136 14.87 10.86 -9.24
CA ALA A 136 13.90 11.18 -10.31
C ALA A 136 13.63 10.00 -11.29
N THR A 137 14.06 8.78 -10.96
CA THR A 137 13.73 7.58 -11.74
C THR A 137 12.37 7.05 -11.30
N ALA A 138 11.41 7.06 -12.21
CA ALA A 138 10.09 6.51 -11.96
C ALA A 138 10.16 4.98 -11.82
N VAL A 139 9.46 4.44 -10.83
CA VAL A 139 9.46 2.99 -10.52
C VAL A 139 8.04 2.44 -10.42
N TYR A 140 7.92 1.13 -10.59
CA TYR A 140 6.69 0.41 -10.26
C TYR A 140 6.50 0.36 -8.75
N TRP A 141 5.24 0.39 -8.29
CA TRP A 141 4.95 0.15 -6.88
C TRP A 141 3.67 -0.68 -6.70
N GLY A 142 3.71 -1.59 -5.73
CA GLY A 142 2.65 -2.57 -5.49
C GLY A 142 1.44 -1.97 -4.77
N LEU A 143 0.25 -2.40 -5.18
CA LEU A 143 -1.02 -2.18 -4.49
C LEU A 143 -1.37 -3.43 -3.68
N ARG A 144 -2.25 -3.31 -2.66
CA ARG A 144 -2.69 -4.49 -1.90
C ARG A 144 -3.73 -5.34 -2.62
N SER A 145 -4.31 -4.83 -3.71
CA SER A 145 -5.38 -5.51 -4.44
C SER A 145 -4.87 -6.73 -5.19
N PRO A 146 -5.47 -7.92 -4.96
CA PRO A 146 -5.17 -9.10 -5.76
C PRO A 146 -5.77 -8.98 -7.16
N GLY A 147 -5.12 -9.59 -8.14
CA GLY A 147 -5.71 -9.82 -9.45
C GLY A 147 -6.83 -10.86 -9.41
N SER A 148 -7.60 -10.97 -10.49
CA SER A 148 -8.63 -12.00 -10.64
C SER A 148 -8.06 -13.41 -10.77
N ASP A 149 -6.80 -13.55 -11.14
CA ASP A 149 -6.04 -14.80 -11.15
C ASP A 149 -5.20 -14.89 -9.87
N GLY A 150 -5.17 -16.06 -9.23
CA GLY A 150 -4.52 -16.27 -7.93
C GLY A 150 -3.01 -16.03 -7.89
N ASP A 151 -2.36 -15.87 -9.04
CA ASP A 151 -0.92 -15.63 -9.15
C ASP A 151 -0.53 -14.15 -9.31
N TYR A 152 -1.49 -13.24 -9.46
CA TYR A 152 -1.24 -11.83 -9.79
C TYR A 152 -1.75 -10.88 -8.71
N ALA A 153 -1.02 -9.76 -8.54
CA ALA A 153 -1.45 -8.60 -7.77
C ALA A 153 -1.29 -7.32 -8.61
N TYR A 154 -2.09 -6.31 -8.29
CA TYR A 154 -2.04 -5.03 -8.98
C TYR A 154 -0.84 -4.18 -8.56
N LEU A 155 -0.39 -3.36 -9.49
CA LEU A 155 0.68 -2.37 -9.31
C LEU A 155 0.40 -1.12 -10.14
N ILE A 156 1.09 -0.04 -9.81
CA ILE A 156 1.15 1.17 -10.63
C ILE A 156 2.47 1.17 -11.40
N ARG A 157 2.37 1.49 -12.70
CA ARG A 157 3.52 1.62 -13.60
C ARG A 157 4.23 2.96 -13.44
N THR A 158 5.38 3.08 -14.09
CA THR A 158 6.19 4.30 -14.13
C THR A 158 5.49 5.51 -14.78
N ASP A 159 4.44 5.30 -15.55
CA ASP A 159 3.59 6.33 -16.14
C ASP A 159 2.30 6.63 -15.33
N GLY A 160 2.16 5.99 -14.15
CA GLY A 160 0.99 6.14 -13.27
C GLY A 160 -0.24 5.32 -13.67
N THR A 161 -0.15 4.51 -14.73
CA THR A 161 -1.22 3.58 -15.11
C THR A 161 -1.21 2.33 -14.25
N VAL A 162 -2.37 1.68 -14.10
CA VAL A 162 -2.49 0.41 -13.39
C VAL A 162 -2.09 -0.77 -14.27
N ASN A 163 -1.46 -1.77 -13.67
CA ASN A 163 -1.18 -3.07 -14.28
C ASN A 163 -1.20 -4.15 -13.18
N TYR A 164 -0.86 -5.37 -13.53
CA TYR A 164 -0.67 -6.48 -12.60
C TYR A 164 0.57 -7.29 -12.96
N ASN A 165 1.14 -7.97 -11.97
CA ASN A 165 2.30 -8.83 -12.14
C ASN A 165 2.23 -10.01 -11.17
N PHE A 166 3.07 -11.01 -11.36
CA PHE A 166 3.19 -12.15 -10.46
C PHE A 166 3.56 -11.70 -9.04
N VAL A 167 2.89 -12.29 -8.05
CA VAL A 167 3.05 -11.93 -6.63
C VAL A 167 4.44 -12.24 -6.05
N TYR A 168 5.20 -13.12 -6.67
CA TYR A 168 6.53 -13.54 -6.20
C TYR A 168 7.70 -12.80 -6.90
N ARG A 169 7.40 -11.69 -7.57
CA ARG A 169 8.39 -10.80 -8.19
C ARG A 169 8.48 -9.48 -7.46
#